data_e9de0eebd15ed465988bfdc493f74eab
#
_entry.id   e9de0eebd15ed465988bfdc493f74eab
#
_cell.length_a   1.000
_cell.length_b   1.000
_cell.length_c   1.000
_cell.angle_alpha   90.00
_cell.angle_beta   90.00
_cell.angle_gamma   90.00
#
_symmetry.space_group_name_H-M   'P 1'
#
loop_
_entity.id
_entity.type
_entity.pdbx_description
1 polymer ?
#
loop_
_entity_poly.entity_id
_entity_poly.type
_entity_poly.pdbx_seq_one_letter_code
_entity_poly.pdbx_strand_id
1 'polypeptide(L)'
;PSEIDSADERSAWGSQRARDADADCVHCKRVTDEEHGAQPPYGIIGKSITFHGLKNVIGPLAADENVTVVPMEVGESENPEGPLVLEAYPAGTLDRLGLCREGYKDGKKAKRRRQRNLDGLEQFVALEIADEVETSAIENGGGDALDAVVAAVATYEATRSTDALEPDQGHYDPVEGYIYV
;
A
#
# COMPACT_ATOMS: atom_id res chain seq x y z
N PRO A 1 -24.82 8.98 7.18
CA PRO A 1 -23.98 9.35 6.06
C PRO A 1 -24.61 8.80 4.80
N SER A 2 -24.81 9.65 3.77
CA SER A 2 -25.25 9.21 2.45
C SER A 2 -24.23 8.18 1.95
N GLU A 3 -24.70 7.04 1.45
CA GLU A 3 -23.82 6.05 0.83
C GLU A 3 -23.07 6.71 -0.32
N ILE A 4 -21.75 6.57 -0.31
CA ILE A 4 -20.90 7.03 -1.42
C ILE A 4 -20.88 5.90 -2.45
N ASP A 5 -21.50 6.13 -3.60
CA ASP A 5 -21.73 5.09 -4.60
C ASP A 5 -20.74 5.12 -5.78
N SER A 6 -19.95 6.19 -5.90
CA SER A 6 -19.01 6.33 -7.01
C SER A 6 -17.66 6.93 -6.56
N ALA A 7 -16.63 6.70 -7.38
CA ALA A 7 -15.31 7.29 -7.17
C ALA A 7 -15.34 8.82 -7.27
N ASP A 8 -16.23 9.38 -8.08
CA ASP A 8 -16.39 10.83 -8.21
C ASP A 8 -17.03 11.44 -6.96
N GLU A 9 -18.06 10.81 -6.41
CA GLU A 9 -18.69 11.22 -5.15
C GLU A 9 -17.70 11.15 -3.99
N ARG A 10 -16.90 10.08 -3.91
CA ARG A 10 -15.86 9.95 -2.89
C ARG A 10 -14.82 11.08 -2.99
N SER A 11 -14.35 11.38 -4.20
CA SER A 11 -13.40 12.47 -4.44
C SER A 11 -14.00 13.84 -4.08
N ALA A 12 -15.27 14.07 -4.45
CA ALA A 12 -15.99 15.29 -4.10
C ALA A 12 -16.19 15.42 -2.58
N TRP A 13 -16.54 14.31 -1.91
CA TRP A 13 -16.68 14.24 -0.46
C TRP A 13 -15.37 14.58 0.26
N GLY A 14 -14.24 13.97 -0.14
CA GLY A 14 -12.94 14.25 0.43
C GLY A 14 -12.53 15.70 0.23
N SER A 15 -12.75 16.25 -0.98
CA SER A 15 -12.48 17.67 -1.28
C SER A 15 -13.36 18.62 -0.47
N GLN A 16 -14.61 18.25 -0.19
CA GLN A 16 -15.50 19.05 0.65
C GLN A 16 -15.04 19.02 2.11
N ARG A 17 -14.66 17.86 2.63
CA ARG A 17 -14.11 17.72 3.99
C ARG A 17 -12.86 18.56 4.21
N ALA A 18 -11.95 18.58 3.22
CA ALA A 18 -10.76 19.42 3.28
C ALA A 18 -11.12 20.91 3.37
N ARG A 19 -12.09 21.38 2.57
CA ARG A 19 -12.60 22.76 2.63
C ARG A 19 -13.28 23.08 3.97
N ASP A 20 -14.10 22.16 4.47
CA ASP A 20 -14.84 22.36 5.75
C ASP A 20 -13.87 22.39 6.95
N ALA A 21 -12.74 21.70 6.84
CA ALA A 21 -11.66 21.71 7.83
C ALA A 21 -10.66 22.87 7.65
N ASP A 22 -10.91 23.77 6.70
CA ASP A 22 -9.98 24.88 6.34
C ASP A 22 -8.55 24.41 6.08
N ALA A 23 -8.44 23.22 5.44
CA ALA A 23 -7.16 22.60 5.17
C ALA A 23 -6.43 23.33 4.02
N ASP A 24 -5.12 23.44 4.13
CA ASP A 24 -4.26 24.10 3.14
C ASP A 24 -4.27 23.43 1.77
N CYS A 25 -4.79 22.21 1.67
CA CYS A 25 -4.84 21.42 0.44
C CYS A 25 -6.19 20.71 0.27
N VAL A 26 -6.61 20.52 -0.98
CA VAL A 26 -7.86 19.79 -1.33
C VAL A 26 -7.63 18.28 -1.40
N HIS A 27 -6.41 17.87 -1.73
CA HIS A 27 -5.98 16.47 -1.81
C HIS A 27 -4.77 16.28 -0.90
N CYS A 28 -4.99 16.42 0.40
CA CYS A 28 -3.95 16.32 1.40
C CYS A 28 -3.37 14.90 1.42
N LYS A 29 -2.06 14.85 1.47
CA LYS A 29 -1.33 13.61 1.69
C LYS A 29 -1.35 13.28 3.18
N ARG A 30 -1.38 11.99 3.48
CA ARG A 30 -1.09 11.49 4.82
C ARG A 30 0.40 11.67 5.11
N VAL A 31 0.80 11.61 6.36
CA VAL A 31 2.22 11.66 6.75
C VAL A 31 3.04 10.62 5.98
N THR A 32 2.55 9.39 5.92
CA THR A 32 3.23 8.29 5.22
C THR A 32 3.20 8.44 3.69
N ASP A 33 2.19 9.10 3.11
CA ASP A 33 2.18 9.42 1.67
C ASP A 33 3.32 10.41 1.33
N GLU A 34 3.57 11.41 2.17
CA GLU A 34 4.64 12.38 1.96
C GLU A 34 6.01 11.73 2.10
N GLU A 35 6.20 10.96 3.15
CA GLU A 35 7.46 10.27 3.45
C GLU A 35 7.89 9.34 2.30
N HIS A 36 6.95 8.55 1.76
CA HIS A 36 7.25 7.58 0.72
C HIS A 36 6.98 8.08 -0.70
N GLY A 37 6.50 9.33 -0.85
CA GLY A 37 6.15 9.92 -2.15
C GLY A 37 4.95 9.23 -2.81
N ALA A 38 4.04 8.68 -2.00
CA ALA A 38 2.79 8.09 -2.48
C ALA A 38 1.78 9.17 -2.88
N GLN A 39 0.71 8.76 -3.57
CA GLN A 39 -0.40 9.64 -3.92
C GLN A 39 -1.44 9.65 -2.80
N PRO A 40 -2.08 10.80 -2.55
CA PRO A 40 -3.12 10.86 -1.53
C PRO A 40 -4.30 9.95 -1.90
N PRO A 41 -4.96 9.31 -0.93
CA PRO A 41 -6.05 8.37 -1.19
C PRO A 41 -7.28 9.01 -1.86
N TYR A 42 -7.42 10.33 -1.76
CA TYR A 42 -8.49 11.10 -2.43
C TYR A 42 -8.05 11.73 -3.75
N GLY A 43 -6.83 11.47 -4.19
CA GLY A 43 -6.27 12.03 -5.41
C GLY A 43 -7.05 11.66 -6.66
N ILE A 44 -6.88 12.45 -7.72
CA ILE A 44 -7.53 12.22 -9.01
C ILE A 44 -6.95 10.95 -9.67
N ILE A 45 -5.65 10.72 -9.49
CA ILE A 45 -4.97 9.54 -10.03
C ILE A 45 -5.34 8.34 -9.17
N GLY A 46 -5.81 7.27 -9.81
CA GLY A 46 -6.18 6.03 -9.13
C GLY A 46 -7.49 6.07 -8.33
N LYS A 47 -8.25 7.18 -8.38
CA LYS A 47 -9.50 7.33 -7.60
C LYS A 47 -10.49 6.18 -7.77
N SER A 48 -10.61 5.62 -8.97
CA SER A 48 -11.51 4.50 -9.25
C SER A 48 -11.00 3.21 -8.61
N ILE A 49 -9.71 2.92 -8.74
CA ILE A 49 -9.08 1.73 -8.14
C ILE A 49 -9.17 1.80 -6.62
N THR A 50 -8.86 2.95 -6.04
CA THR A 50 -8.95 3.17 -4.60
C THR A 50 -10.39 3.04 -4.10
N PHE A 51 -11.37 3.63 -4.82
CA PHE A 51 -12.77 3.51 -4.44
C PHE A 51 -13.25 2.07 -4.45
N HIS A 52 -13.00 1.33 -5.53
CA HIS A 52 -13.40 -0.07 -5.63
C HIS A 52 -12.64 -0.97 -4.67
N GLY A 53 -11.36 -0.71 -4.42
CA GLY A 53 -10.57 -1.41 -3.41
C GLY A 53 -11.15 -1.24 -2.01
N LEU A 54 -11.46 -0.01 -1.62
CA LEU A 54 -12.09 0.27 -0.32
C LEU A 54 -13.49 -0.33 -0.21
N LYS A 55 -14.34 -0.17 -1.24
CA LYS A 55 -15.73 -0.64 -1.21
C LYS A 55 -15.85 -2.17 -1.27
N ASN A 56 -15.08 -2.82 -2.14
CA ASN A 56 -15.29 -4.23 -2.46
C ASN A 56 -14.29 -5.17 -1.78
N VAL A 57 -13.20 -4.66 -1.22
CA VAL A 57 -12.16 -5.48 -0.57
C VAL A 57 -11.99 -5.06 0.87
N ILE A 58 -11.51 -3.84 1.14
CA ILE A 58 -11.17 -3.42 2.50
C ILE A 58 -12.40 -3.31 3.40
N GLY A 59 -13.50 -2.73 2.90
CA GLY A 59 -14.72 -2.59 3.70
C GLY A 59 -15.31 -3.93 4.17
N PRO A 60 -15.47 -4.94 3.29
CA PRO A 60 -15.87 -6.29 3.72
C PRO A 60 -14.87 -6.95 4.67
N LEU A 61 -13.55 -6.79 4.46
CA LEU A 61 -12.53 -7.34 5.35
C LEU A 61 -12.55 -6.66 6.72
N ALA A 62 -12.65 -5.34 6.78
CA ALA A 62 -12.75 -4.59 8.04
C ALA A 62 -14.06 -4.82 8.79
N ALA A 63 -15.07 -5.40 8.16
CA ALA A 63 -16.33 -5.80 8.80
C ALA A 63 -16.32 -7.24 9.32
N ASP A 64 -15.28 -8.02 9.03
CA ASP A 64 -15.10 -9.39 9.52
C ASP A 64 -14.33 -9.35 10.84
N GLU A 65 -14.97 -9.77 11.94
CA GLU A 65 -14.40 -9.81 13.29
C GLU A 65 -13.14 -10.69 13.41
N ASN A 66 -12.88 -11.55 12.42
CA ASN A 66 -11.69 -12.38 12.40
C ASN A 66 -10.51 -11.75 11.66
N VAL A 67 -10.68 -10.57 11.06
CA VAL A 67 -9.65 -9.86 10.28
C VAL A 67 -9.23 -8.62 11.05
N THR A 68 -7.93 -8.36 11.14
CA THR A 68 -7.38 -7.16 11.78
C THR A 68 -6.76 -6.23 10.73
N VAL A 69 -7.22 -5.00 10.66
CA VAL A 69 -6.64 -3.96 9.80
C VAL A 69 -5.60 -3.18 10.60
N VAL A 70 -4.33 -3.35 10.24
CA VAL A 70 -3.21 -2.75 10.98
C VAL A 70 -2.74 -1.43 10.35
N PRO A 71 -2.28 -0.47 11.15
CA PRO A 71 -2.10 -0.52 12.60
C PRO A 71 -3.34 -0.11 13.40
N MET A 72 -4.46 0.23 12.74
CA MET A 72 -5.62 0.88 13.35
C MET A 72 -6.33 0.03 14.41
N GLU A 73 -6.27 -1.29 14.30
CA GLU A 73 -6.98 -2.22 15.19
C GLU A 73 -6.03 -3.05 16.09
N VAL A 74 -4.71 -2.88 15.96
CA VAL A 74 -3.72 -3.68 16.73
C VAL A 74 -3.78 -3.37 18.23
N GLY A 75 -4.15 -2.14 18.61
CA GLY A 75 -4.22 -1.73 20.01
C GLY A 75 -5.32 -2.41 20.85
N GLU A 76 -6.23 -3.15 20.25
CA GLU A 76 -7.32 -3.87 20.93
C GLU A 76 -6.99 -5.35 21.19
N SER A 77 -5.94 -5.89 20.58
CA SER A 77 -5.51 -7.29 20.75
C SER A 77 -3.99 -7.41 20.80
N GLU A 78 -3.44 -7.89 21.90
CA GLU A 78 -2.01 -8.15 22.08
C GLU A 78 -1.47 -9.25 21.11
N ASN A 79 -2.36 -10.02 20.47
CA ASN A 79 -2.03 -11.04 19.48
C ASN A 79 -3.24 -11.28 18.56
N PRO A 80 -3.33 -10.64 17.42
CA PRO A 80 -4.40 -10.93 16.46
C PRO A 80 -4.30 -12.38 15.98
N GLU A 81 -5.31 -13.20 16.30
CA GLU A 81 -5.34 -14.63 15.91
C GLU A 81 -5.74 -14.85 14.44
N GLY A 82 -6.21 -13.80 13.76
CA GLY A 82 -6.74 -13.85 12.40
C GLY A 82 -5.79 -13.30 11.34
N PRO A 83 -6.25 -13.24 10.09
CA PRO A 83 -5.53 -12.58 9.01
C PRO A 83 -5.31 -11.08 9.28
N LEU A 84 -4.12 -10.58 8.93
CA LEU A 84 -3.77 -9.17 9.01
C LEU A 84 -3.90 -8.52 7.64
N VAL A 85 -4.45 -7.31 7.59
CA VAL A 85 -4.52 -6.49 6.39
C VAL A 85 -3.64 -5.26 6.58
N LEU A 86 -2.66 -5.10 5.70
CA LEU A 86 -1.70 -4.01 5.71
C LEU A 86 -1.74 -3.25 4.38
N GLU A 87 -1.50 -1.95 4.43
CA GLU A 87 -1.26 -1.16 3.22
C GLU A 87 0.23 -1.20 2.88
N ALA A 88 0.59 -1.83 1.76
CA ALA A 88 1.95 -1.84 1.24
C ALA A 88 2.08 -0.90 0.03
N TYR A 89 3.24 -0.21 -0.09
CA TYR A 89 3.55 0.63 -1.22
C TYR A 89 4.81 0.14 -1.95
N PRO A 90 4.67 -0.67 -3.00
CA PRO A 90 5.79 -1.31 -3.68
C PRO A 90 6.90 -0.36 -4.13
N ALA A 91 6.55 0.82 -4.68
CA ALA A 91 7.55 1.79 -5.10
C ALA A 91 8.36 2.36 -3.91
N GLY A 92 7.73 2.55 -2.75
CA GLY A 92 8.40 2.93 -1.51
C GLY A 92 9.35 1.85 -1.01
N THR A 93 8.90 0.59 -1.02
CA THR A 93 9.73 -0.57 -0.67
C THR A 93 10.95 -0.68 -1.57
N LEU A 94 10.78 -0.55 -2.89
CA LEU A 94 11.90 -0.56 -3.83
C LEU A 94 12.90 0.58 -3.55
N ASP A 95 12.40 1.77 -3.22
CA ASP A 95 13.22 2.93 -2.89
C ASP A 95 14.04 2.70 -1.61
N ARG A 96 13.38 2.25 -0.54
CA ARG A 96 14.02 1.90 0.74
C ARG A 96 15.15 0.86 0.55
N LEU A 97 14.95 -0.10 -0.32
CA LEU A 97 15.93 -1.15 -0.63
C LEU A 97 16.99 -0.72 -1.65
N GLY A 98 16.98 0.53 -2.14
CA GLY A 98 17.92 1.03 -3.15
C GLY A 98 17.74 0.37 -4.53
N LEU A 99 16.55 -0.13 -4.83
CA LEU A 99 16.17 -0.78 -6.08
C LEU A 99 15.52 0.21 -7.07
N CYS A 100 15.14 -0.26 -8.24
CA CYS A 100 14.58 0.61 -9.28
C CYS A 100 13.12 0.98 -8.95
N ARG A 101 12.92 2.08 -8.24
CA ARG A 101 11.59 2.66 -7.95
C ARG A 101 10.82 3.04 -9.21
N GLU A 102 11.52 3.50 -10.27
CA GLU A 102 10.90 4.04 -11.47
C GLU A 102 11.29 3.29 -12.74
N GLY A 103 10.44 3.38 -13.77
CA GLY A 103 10.71 2.87 -15.12
C GLY A 103 10.79 1.36 -15.22
N TYR A 104 10.25 0.61 -14.24
CA TYR A 104 10.06 -0.83 -14.31
C TYR A 104 8.67 -1.21 -14.85
N LYS A 105 7.73 -0.25 -14.88
CA LYS A 105 6.37 -0.44 -15.41
C LYS A 105 6.30 -0.24 -16.92
N ASP A 106 7.09 0.67 -17.46
CA ASP A 106 7.06 1.04 -18.88
C ASP A 106 8.43 1.37 -19.46
N GLY A 107 8.49 1.52 -20.77
CA GLY A 107 9.67 1.92 -21.50
C GLY A 107 10.62 0.76 -21.86
N LYS A 108 11.60 1.07 -22.73
CA LYS A 108 12.52 0.08 -23.37
C LYS A 108 13.37 -0.73 -22.38
N LYS A 109 13.55 -0.25 -21.16
CA LYS A 109 14.37 -0.90 -20.13
C LYS A 109 13.53 -1.52 -19.00
N ALA A 110 12.19 -1.45 -19.08
CA ALA A 110 11.29 -1.86 -18.01
C ALA A 110 11.51 -3.33 -17.61
N LYS A 111 11.51 -4.25 -18.56
CA LYS A 111 11.77 -5.67 -18.29
C LYS A 111 13.08 -5.91 -17.54
N ARG A 112 14.18 -5.25 -17.99
CA ARG A 112 15.50 -5.38 -17.33
C ARG A 112 15.47 -4.80 -15.90
N ARG A 113 14.69 -3.75 -15.66
CA ARG A 113 14.55 -3.18 -14.31
C ARG A 113 13.73 -4.10 -13.41
N ARG A 114 12.69 -4.74 -13.94
CA ARG A 114 11.93 -5.75 -13.19
C ARG A 114 12.82 -6.92 -12.78
N GLN A 115 13.60 -7.47 -13.70
CA GLN A 115 14.58 -8.50 -13.37
C GLN A 115 15.54 -8.04 -12.26
N ARG A 116 16.15 -6.85 -12.43
CA ARG A 116 17.06 -6.30 -11.42
C ARG A 116 16.41 -6.10 -10.04
N ASN A 117 15.14 -5.69 -10.02
CA ASN A 117 14.40 -5.55 -8.78
C ASN A 117 14.20 -6.91 -8.12
N LEU A 118 13.80 -7.91 -8.89
CA LEU A 118 13.59 -9.28 -8.39
C LEU A 118 14.89 -9.87 -7.85
N ASP A 119 15.98 -9.83 -8.64
CA ASP A 119 17.33 -10.25 -8.21
C ASP A 119 17.79 -9.52 -6.93
N GLY A 120 17.40 -8.24 -6.80
CA GLY A 120 17.70 -7.45 -5.62
C GLY A 120 16.92 -7.89 -4.39
N LEU A 121 15.63 -8.19 -4.52
CA LEU A 121 14.79 -8.65 -3.40
C LEU A 121 15.34 -9.94 -2.77
N GLU A 122 15.86 -10.87 -3.58
CA GLU A 122 16.47 -12.11 -3.12
C GLU A 122 17.69 -11.89 -2.21
N GLN A 123 18.31 -10.72 -2.27
CA GLN A 123 19.44 -10.37 -1.39
C GLN A 123 19.01 -9.87 -0.01
N PHE A 124 17.77 -9.42 0.13
CA PHE A 124 17.24 -8.90 1.40
C PHE A 124 16.45 -9.95 2.18
N VAL A 125 15.78 -10.86 1.49
CA VAL A 125 15.00 -11.94 2.11
C VAL A 125 15.29 -13.24 1.43
N ALA A 126 15.20 -14.35 2.18
CA ALA A 126 15.25 -15.70 1.60
C ALA A 126 13.93 -15.94 0.84
N LEU A 127 13.92 -15.56 -0.42
CA LEU A 127 12.74 -15.55 -1.28
C LEU A 127 12.73 -16.82 -2.13
N GLU A 128 11.74 -17.68 -1.92
CA GLU A 128 11.48 -18.83 -2.79
C GLU A 128 10.26 -18.50 -3.68
N ILE A 129 10.49 -18.36 -4.97
CA ILE A 129 9.47 -18.00 -5.95
C ILE A 129 9.31 -19.15 -6.95
N ALA A 130 8.05 -19.54 -7.23
CA ALA A 130 7.77 -20.49 -8.29
C ALA A 130 8.12 -19.89 -9.68
N ASP A 131 8.63 -20.70 -10.60
CA ASP A 131 9.09 -20.27 -11.94
C ASP A 131 8.04 -19.47 -12.70
N GLU A 132 6.75 -19.79 -12.54
CA GLU A 132 5.64 -19.05 -13.14
C GLU A 132 5.45 -17.66 -12.55
N VAL A 133 5.67 -17.49 -11.25
CA VAL A 133 5.59 -16.19 -10.56
C VAL A 133 6.78 -15.33 -10.97
N GLU A 134 7.99 -15.89 -10.99
CA GLU A 134 9.19 -15.23 -11.47
C GLU A 134 8.99 -14.72 -12.91
N THR A 135 8.55 -15.62 -13.81
CA THR A 135 8.26 -15.28 -15.19
C THR A 135 7.23 -14.15 -15.28
N SER A 136 6.14 -14.22 -14.51
CA SER A 136 5.12 -13.19 -14.49
C SER A 136 5.64 -11.86 -13.97
N ALA A 137 6.43 -11.86 -12.90
CA ALA A 137 7.03 -10.65 -12.33
C ALA A 137 7.94 -9.93 -13.34
N ILE A 138 8.63 -10.67 -14.20
CA ILE A 138 9.53 -10.12 -15.21
C ILE A 138 8.78 -9.71 -16.49
N GLU A 139 7.84 -10.54 -16.96
CA GLU A 139 7.21 -10.36 -18.28
C GLU A 139 5.96 -9.47 -18.26
N ASN A 140 5.28 -9.32 -17.11
CA ASN A 140 4.11 -8.46 -17.01
C ASN A 140 4.46 -6.99 -17.31
N GLY A 141 3.94 -6.48 -18.43
CA GLY A 141 4.30 -5.16 -18.97
C GLY A 141 3.88 -3.99 -18.08
N GLY A 142 2.84 -4.15 -17.26
CA GLY A 142 2.37 -3.14 -16.30
C GLY A 142 3.18 -3.13 -15.00
N GLY A 143 3.95 -4.20 -14.72
CA GLY A 143 4.72 -4.36 -13.49
C GLY A 143 3.88 -4.80 -12.28
N ASP A 144 2.59 -5.07 -12.45
CA ASP A 144 1.69 -5.41 -11.33
C ASP A 144 2.07 -6.73 -10.66
N ALA A 145 2.56 -7.71 -11.44
CA ALA A 145 3.03 -8.98 -10.89
C ALA A 145 4.29 -8.80 -10.04
N LEU A 146 5.21 -7.91 -10.43
CA LEU A 146 6.35 -7.55 -9.59
C LEU A 146 5.88 -6.78 -8.35
N ASP A 147 4.94 -5.84 -8.50
CA ASP A 147 4.37 -5.10 -7.36
C ASP A 147 3.78 -6.05 -6.31
N ALA A 148 3.13 -7.13 -6.73
CA ALA A 148 2.61 -8.14 -5.81
C ALA A 148 3.72 -8.86 -5.02
N VAL A 149 4.84 -9.20 -5.66
CA VAL A 149 6.01 -9.79 -4.98
C VAL A 149 6.64 -8.79 -4.00
N VAL A 150 6.79 -7.52 -4.41
CA VAL A 150 7.33 -6.46 -3.55
C VAL A 150 6.42 -6.22 -2.34
N ALA A 151 5.10 -6.19 -2.54
CA ALA A 151 4.13 -6.06 -1.45
C ALA A 151 4.19 -7.24 -0.47
N ALA A 152 4.38 -8.48 -0.97
CA ALA A 152 4.58 -9.64 -0.11
C ALA A 152 5.86 -9.51 0.74
N VAL A 153 6.95 -9.00 0.17
CA VAL A 153 8.20 -8.74 0.91
C VAL A 153 7.98 -7.66 1.98
N ALA A 154 7.32 -6.55 1.65
CA ALA A 154 7.00 -5.50 2.62
C ALA A 154 6.13 -6.03 3.77
N THR A 155 5.11 -6.83 3.45
CA THR A 155 4.24 -7.48 4.44
C THR A 155 5.03 -8.43 5.33
N TYR A 156 5.90 -9.27 4.75
CA TYR A 156 6.77 -10.17 5.51
C TYR A 156 7.66 -9.39 6.50
N GLU A 157 8.31 -8.33 6.05
CA GLU A 157 9.17 -7.50 6.91
C GLU A 157 8.36 -6.84 8.03
N ALA A 158 7.19 -6.31 7.75
CA ALA A 158 6.29 -5.71 8.74
C ALA A 158 5.79 -6.72 9.78
N THR A 159 5.62 -8.00 9.42
CA THR A 159 5.09 -9.04 10.30
C THR A 159 6.16 -9.83 11.05
N ARG A 160 7.45 -9.49 10.89
CA ARG A 160 8.56 -10.20 11.58
C ARG A 160 8.58 -9.99 13.09
N SER A 161 8.05 -8.90 13.57
CA SER A 161 7.93 -8.60 15.00
C SER A 161 6.69 -7.75 15.26
N THR A 162 6.18 -7.83 16.47
CA THR A 162 5.04 -6.99 16.91
C THR A 162 5.37 -5.51 16.81
N ASP A 163 6.59 -5.11 17.18
CA ASP A 163 7.05 -3.72 17.10
C ASP A 163 7.04 -3.16 15.66
N ALA A 164 7.22 -4.02 14.64
CA ALA A 164 7.16 -3.60 13.26
C ALA A 164 5.72 -3.37 12.76
N LEU A 165 4.72 -3.99 13.39
CA LEU A 165 3.29 -3.78 13.10
C LEU A 165 2.75 -2.51 13.77
N GLU A 166 3.38 -2.06 14.86
CA GLU A 166 2.99 -0.87 15.61
C GLU A 166 4.01 0.26 15.34
N PRO A 167 3.85 1.02 14.26
CA PRO A 167 4.75 2.12 13.97
C PRO A 167 4.66 3.19 15.07
N ASP A 168 5.77 3.93 15.29
CA ASP A 168 5.81 5.00 16.26
C ASP A 168 4.70 6.02 16.00
N GLN A 169 3.83 6.23 16.98
CA GLN A 169 2.68 7.14 16.93
C GLN A 169 3.05 8.59 16.57
N GLY A 170 4.32 8.96 16.66
CA GLY A 170 4.82 10.25 16.16
C GLY A 170 4.92 10.36 14.64
N HIS A 171 4.84 9.25 13.92
CA HIS A 171 5.07 9.19 12.48
C HIS A 171 3.82 8.91 11.64
N TYR A 172 2.64 8.81 12.24
CA TYR A 172 1.39 8.65 11.50
C TYR A 172 0.19 9.09 12.33
N ASP A 173 -0.93 9.36 11.65
CA ASP A 173 -2.22 9.55 12.30
C ASP A 173 -2.98 8.21 12.33
N PRO A 174 -3.37 7.68 13.51
CA PRO A 174 -4.10 6.41 13.62
C PRO A 174 -5.40 6.37 12.81
N VAL A 175 -6.01 7.52 12.54
CA VAL A 175 -7.23 7.61 11.70
C VAL A 175 -6.91 7.51 10.21
N GLU A 176 -5.72 7.92 9.80
CA GLU A 176 -5.29 7.91 8.39
C GLU A 176 -4.68 6.58 7.94
N GLY A 177 -4.25 5.75 8.90
CA GLY A 177 -3.53 4.51 8.62
C GLY A 177 -2.04 4.73 8.31
N TYR A 178 -1.36 3.65 7.96
CA TYR A 178 0.09 3.61 7.77
C TYR A 178 0.46 2.82 6.51
N ILE A 179 1.49 3.27 5.80
CA ILE A 179 2.06 2.57 4.64
C ILE A 179 3.31 1.81 5.07
N TYR A 180 3.27 0.50 4.97
CA TYR A 180 4.43 -0.37 5.19
C TYR A 180 5.28 -0.47 3.91
N VAL A 181 6.57 -0.26 4.03
CA VAL A 181 7.54 -0.30 2.93
C VAL A 181 8.73 -1.20 3.24
#